data_9a7159efd070acb75f63da51079d01a0
#
_entry.id   9a7159efd070acb75f63da51079d01a0
#
_cell.length_a   1.000
_cell.length_b   1.000
_cell.length_c   1.000
_cell.angle_alpha   90.00
_cell.angle_beta   90.00
_cell.angle_gamma   90.00
#
_symmetry.space_group_name_H-M   'P 1'
#
loop_
_entity.id
_entity.type
_entity.pdbx_description
1 polymer ?
#
loop_
_entity_poly.entity_id
_entity_poly.type
_entity_poly.pdbx_seq_one_letter_code
_entity_poly.pdbx_strand_id
1 'polypeptide(L)'
;ASKWLTEYLNLENLINKSSELKGAVGESFRDSISDLERNIELVTLKKDVPLKKSISELVSFEPDNKALEKIYEELEFNAWINNQNTKTRNFKDANYETIINKKSLDDLIKKINASSAFAIDTETDSLDTKIAKLIGISVSVKTEEGYYIPIAHDYDESPDQLDLNKELQGFRKAIEQNQHKLVGQNLKYDLPVLKNHGFTIDNFLADTMIMSYVFNSVGSRHGLDNLAKNYLDYETIKYDEITGTGKNKISFSKVNIDLATNYAAEDADVTLRLYEFFSPKIRSEKKLESLLNDLEYPVLKVLLGMENNGVKIDQKMLVAYSKELSKRLEKLVNKAFSLSGEEFNLDSPKQLLEILFNKLNLPVLKKTPKGQPSTNEETLQKLAEDYDCLLYTSDAADDLR
;
A
#
# COMPACT_ATOMS: atom_id res chain seq x y z
N ALA A 1 6.75 -1.32 38.92
CA ALA A 1 8.05 -1.78 39.43
C ALA A 1 8.80 -0.65 40.13
N SER A 2 9.14 0.49 39.49
CA SER A 2 9.95 1.57 40.10
C SER A 2 9.38 2.09 41.42
N LYS A 3 8.06 2.32 41.52
CA LYS A 3 7.40 2.78 42.75
C LYS A 3 7.65 1.81 43.94
N TRP A 4 7.51 0.51 43.72
CA TRP A 4 7.73 -0.49 44.74
C TRP A 4 9.22 -0.61 45.11
N LEU A 5 10.14 -0.53 44.17
CA LEU A 5 11.56 -0.55 44.46
C LEU A 5 12.01 0.70 45.24
N THR A 6 11.37 1.84 45.02
CA THR A 6 11.58 3.03 45.86
C THR A 6 11.03 2.86 47.28
N GLU A 7 9.88 2.22 47.45
CA GLU A 7 9.20 2.02 48.72
C GLU A 7 9.87 0.90 49.57
N TYR A 8 10.22 -0.20 48.90
CA TYR A 8 10.79 -1.40 49.57
C TYR A 8 12.31 -1.51 49.43
N LEU A 9 12.96 -0.56 48.74
CA LEU A 9 14.40 -0.40 48.52
C LEU A 9 15.05 -1.44 47.61
N ASN A 10 14.69 -2.71 47.73
CA ASN A 10 15.22 -3.79 46.87
C ASN A 10 14.18 -4.90 46.68
N LEU A 11 14.50 -5.84 45.80
CA LEU A 11 13.60 -6.93 45.43
C LEU A 11 13.40 -7.94 46.59
N GLU A 12 14.41 -8.20 47.37
CA GLU A 12 14.34 -9.13 48.53
C GLU A 12 13.33 -8.62 49.57
N ASN A 13 13.40 -7.34 49.93
CA ASN A 13 12.44 -6.71 50.83
C ASN A 13 11.02 -6.72 50.23
N LEU A 14 10.90 -6.51 48.92
CA LEU A 14 9.62 -6.56 48.23
C LEU A 14 9.01 -7.98 48.28
N ILE A 15 9.81 -9.02 48.10
CA ILE A 15 9.36 -10.41 48.21
C ILE A 15 8.90 -10.71 49.65
N ASN A 16 9.72 -10.35 50.63
CA ASN A 16 9.41 -10.61 52.06
C ASN A 16 8.13 -9.90 52.51
N LYS A 17 7.81 -8.76 51.90
CA LYS A 17 6.60 -7.97 52.20
C LYS A 17 5.52 -8.08 51.12
N SER A 18 5.58 -9.10 50.29
CA SER A 18 4.63 -9.28 49.18
C SER A 18 3.16 -9.37 49.61
N SER A 19 2.90 -9.82 50.84
CA SER A 19 1.56 -9.86 51.42
C SER A 19 0.95 -8.47 51.69
N GLU A 20 1.78 -7.43 51.83
CA GLU A 20 1.32 -6.04 52.01
C GLU A 20 0.82 -5.42 50.69
N LEU A 21 1.17 -5.98 49.55
CA LEU A 21 0.77 -5.49 48.24
C LEU A 21 -0.70 -5.83 47.96
N LYS A 22 -1.52 -4.79 47.80
CA LYS A 22 -2.97 -4.92 47.57
C LYS A 22 -3.32 -4.91 46.08
N GLY A 23 -4.49 -5.53 45.76
CA GLY A 23 -5.09 -5.53 44.40
C GLY A 23 -4.45 -6.53 43.45
N ALA A 24 -5.02 -6.63 42.23
CA ALA A 24 -4.65 -7.61 41.23
C ALA A 24 -3.16 -7.61 40.85
N VAL A 25 -2.49 -6.45 40.92
CA VAL A 25 -1.05 -6.34 40.61
C VAL A 25 -0.21 -6.98 41.74
N GLY A 26 -0.65 -6.87 43.00
CA GLY A 26 -0.01 -7.54 44.15
C GLY A 26 -0.20 -9.06 44.07
N GLU A 27 -1.35 -9.54 43.65
CA GLU A 27 -1.64 -10.96 43.42
C GLU A 27 -0.74 -11.50 42.28
N SER A 28 -0.72 -10.84 41.12
CA SER A 28 0.15 -11.22 40.02
C SER A 28 1.64 -11.24 40.39
N PHE A 29 2.09 -10.32 41.25
CA PHE A 29 3.46 -10.34 41.75
C PHE A 29 3.72 -11.58 42.63
N ARG A 30 2.83 -11.91 43.56
CA ARG A 30 2.96 -13.11 44.42
C ARG A 30 3.00 -14.39 43.57
N ASP A 31 2.15 -14.50 42.56
CA ASP A 31 2.11 -15.65 41.63
C ASP A 31 3.41 -15.82 40.85
N SER A 32 4.09 -14.69 40.54
CA SER A 32 5.34 -14.69 39.77
C SER A 32 6.61 -14.86 40.64
N ILE A 33 6.52 -14.91 42.00
CA ILE A 33 7.70 -15.01 42.86
C ILE A 33 8.51 -16.27 42.55
N SER A 34 7.87 -17.40 42.29
CA SER A 34 8.56 -18.66 41.95
C SER A 34 9.41 -18.57 40.68
N ASP A 35 9.08 -17.64 39.76
CA ASP A 35 9.80 -17.45 38.51
C ASP A 35 10.91 -16.38 38.61
N LEU A 36 10.98 -15.62 39.70
CA LEU A 36 11.90 -14.48 39.82
C LEU A 36 13.36 -14.88 39.76
N GLU A 37 13.73 -16.00 40.40
CA GLU A 37 15.12 -16.49 40.43
C GLU A 37 15.60 -16.79 38.98
N ARG A 38 14.80 -17.53 38.23
CA ARG A 38 15.06 -17.80 36.79
C ARG A 38 15.12 -16.52 35.97
N ASN A 39 14.21 -15.58 36.22
CA ASN A 39 14.17 -14.32 35.48
C ASN A 39 15.39 -13.45 35.80
N ILE A 40 15.88 -13.43 37.07
CA ILE A 40 17.11 -12.74 37.43
C ILE A 40 18.31 -13.36 36.73
N GLU A 41 18.39 -14.70 36.70
CA GLU A 41 19.46 -15.40 35.98
C GLU A 41 19.46 -15.05 34.50
N LEU A 42 18.29 -15.05 33.84
CA LEU A 42 18.15 -14.73 32.40
C LEU A 42 18.52 -13.29 32.08
N VAL A 43 18.23 -12.31 32.93
CA VAL A 43 18.55 -10.90 32.66
C VAL A 43 19.94 -10.48 33.19
N THR A 44 20.60 -11.34 33.98
CA THR A 44 21.92 -11.02 34.51
C THR A 44 23.00 -11.34 33.50
N LEU A 45 23.75 -10.31 33.11
CA LEU A 45 24.85 -10.48 32.16
C LEU A 45 25.95 -11.36 32.74
N LYS A 46 26.31 -12.41 32.04
CA LYS A 46 27.44 -13.27 32.37
C LYS A 46 28.74 -12.51 32.14
N LYS A 47 29.54 -12.34 33.19
CA LYS A 47 30.78 -11.57 33.18
C LYS A 47 32.05 -12.40 32.92
N ASP A 48 31.94 -13.71 33.09
CA ASP A 48 33.02 -14.71 33.02
C ASP A 48 32.95 -15.55 31.73
N VAL A 49 32.39 -15.00 30.67
CA VAL A 49 32.38 -15.67 29.35
C VAL A 49 33.80 -15.85 28.87
N PRO A 50 34.23 -17.10 28.56
CA PRO A 50 35.57 -17.34 28.04
C PRO A 50 35.69 -16.79 26.64
N LEU A 51 36.39 -15.67 26.49
CA LEU A 51 36.67 -15.06 25.21
C LEU A 51 38.00 -15.64 24.65
N LYS A 52 38.01 -15.97 23.37
CA LYS A 52 39.23 -16.44 22.67
C LYS A 52 40.27 -15.33 22.46
N LYS A 53 39.87 -14.08 22.57
CA LYS A 53 40.71 -12.90 22.44
C LYS A 53 40.40 -11.91 23.56
N SER A 54 41.43 -11.16 23.98
CA SER A 54 41.23 -10.05 24.90
C SER A 54 40.53 -8.87 24.20
N ILE A 55 39.89 -7.98 24.96
CA ILE A 55 39.22 -6.80 24.42
C ILE A 55 40.22 -5.91 23.60
N SER A 56 41.47 -5.85 24.04
CA SER A 56 42.56 -5.10 23.35
C SER A 56 42.95 -5.72 22.01
N GLU A 57 42.64 -6.97 21.77
CA GLU A 57 42.91 -7.68 20.51
C GLU A 57 41.70 -7.61 19.53
N LEU A 58 40.58 -7.03 19.95
CA LEU A 58 39.45 -6.82 19.10
C LEU A 58 39.69 -5.62 18.18
N VAL A 59 39.86 -5.89 16.91
CA VAL A 59 40.04 -4.87 15.86
C VAL A 59 38.75 -4.78 15.07
N SER A 60 38.32 -3.55 14.79
CA SER A 60 37.21 -3.31 13.87
C SER A 60 37.68 -3.59 12.45
N PHE A 61 37.00 -4.45 11.75
CA PHE A 61 37.25 -4.71 10.32
C PHE A 61 36.15 -4.04 9.50
N GLU A 62 36.50 -3.58 8.31
CA GLU A 62 35.52 -3.22 7.31
C GLU A 62 34.67 -4.47 7.00
N PRO A 63 33.34 -4.35 7.00
CA PRO A 63 32.47 -5.49 6.74
C PRO A 63 32.66 -5.97 5.29
N ASP A 64 32.69 -7.28 5.09
CA ASP A 64 32.56 -7.88 3.76
C ASP A 64 31.09 -7.76 3.32
N ASN A 65 30.79 -6.67 2.63
CA ASN A 65 29.44 -6.34 2.20
C ASN A 65 28.83 -7.40 1.28
N LYS A 66 29.65 -8.10 0.47
CA LYS A 66 29.16 -9.18 -0.39
C LYS A 66 28.76 -10.44 0.39
N ALA A 67 29.53 -10.77 1.42
CA ALA A 67 29.18 -11.89 2.31
C ALA A 67 27.96 -11.54 3.16
N LEU A 68 27.86 -10.30 3.65
CA LEU A 68 26.68 -9.83 4.39
C LEU A 68 25.43 -9.82 3.52
N GLU A 69 25.50 -9.36 2.28
CA GLU A 69 24.38 -9.35 1.34
C GLU A 69 23.79 -10.75 1.15
N LYS A 70 24.64 -11.77 0.93
CA LYS A 70 24.20 -13.16 0.84
C LYS A 70 23.50 -13.67 2.10
N ILE A 71 24.03 -13.30 3.28
CA ILE A 71 23.42 -13.68 4.56
C ILE A 71 22.08 -12.97 4.74
N TYR A 72 21.98 -11.70 4.36
CA TYR A 72 20.74 -10.96 4.44
C TYR A 72 19.69 -11.47 3.46
N GLU A 73 20.10 -11.90 2.25
CA GLU A 73 19.22 -12.59 1.29
C GLU A 73 18.71 -13.92 1.86
N GLU A 74 19.60 -14.73 2.42
CA GLU A 74 19.25 -16.04 3.03
C GLU A 74 18.30 -15.88 4.22
N LEU A 75 18.47 -14.82 5.02
CA LEU A 75 17.65 -14.52 6.19
C LEU A 75 16.45 -13.62 5.89
N GLU A 76 16.25 -13.22 4.63
CA GLU A 76 15.18 -12.33 4.18
C GLU A 76 15.19 -10.95 4.88
N PHE A 77 16.38 -10.44 5.25
CA PHE A 77 16.55 -9.13 5.87
C PHE A 77 16.55 -7.99 4.83
N ASN A 78 15.46 -7.87 4.09
CA ASN A 78 15.30 -6.95 2.96
C ASN A 78 15.61 -5.47 3.32
N ALA A 79 15.25 -5.02 4.52
CA ALA A 79 15.54 -3.66 4.97
C ALA A 79 17.05 -3.37 5.11
N TRP A 80 17.88 -4.39 5.36
CA TRP A 80 19.30 -4.25 5.51
C TRP A 80 20.05 -4.38 4.18
N ILE A 81 19.52 -5.15 3.24
CA ILE A 81 20.00 -5.24 1.85
C ILE A 81 19.88 -3.85 1.19
N ASN A 82 18.71 -3.22 1.32
CA ASN A 82 18.44 -1.91 0.72
C ASN A 82 19.30 -0.77 1.30
N ASN A 83 19.73 -0.87 2.57
CA ASN A 83 20.59 0.13 3.19
C ASN A 83 22.06 0.06 2.75
N GLN A 84 22.52 -1.06 2.19
CA GLN A 84 23.90 -1.20 1.71
C GLN A 84 24.06 -0.78 0.25
N ASN A 85 23.00 -0.86 -0.55
CA ASN A 85 23.02 -0.54 -1.98
C ASN A 85 22.53 0.90 -2.25
N THR A 86 23.15 1.92 -1.62
CA THR A 86 22.85 3.33 -1.89
C THR A 86 23.35 3.84 -3.25
N LYS A 87 23.76 2.95 -4.15
CA LYS A 87 23.97 3.30 -5.56
C LYS A 87 22.70 3.00 -6.34
N THR A 88 21.69 3.87 -6.21
CA THR A 88 20.60 3.94 -7.20
C THR A 88 21.19 3.91 -8.60
N ARG A 89 20.88 2.86 -9.35
CA ARG A 89 21.22 2.83 -10.78
C ARG A 89 20.35 3.88 -11.45
N ASN A 90 20.89 5.04 -11.69
CA ASN A 90 20.30 5.96 -12.64
C ASN A 90 20.50 5.36 -14.03
N PHE A 91 19.43 5.01 -14.73
CA PHE A 91 19.46 4.65 -16.15
C PHE A 91 19.72 5.93 -16.97
N LYS A 92 20.89 6.57 -16.77
CA LYS A 92 21.27 7.83 -17.42
C LYS A 92 21.33 7.74 -18.94
N ASP A 93 21.29 6.52 -19.49
CA ASP A 93 21.47 6.26 -20.92
C ASP A 93 20.17 5.78 -21.60
N ALA A 94 19.01 5.80 -20.89
CA ALA A 94 17.74 5.43 -21.50
C ALA A 94 17.35 6.46 -22.57
N ASN A 95 16.91 5.98 -23.72
CA ASN A 95 16.47 6.81 -24.84
C ASN A 95 14.94 6.86 -24.89
N TYR A 96 14.40 8.00 -24.48
CA TYR A 96 12.94 8.23 -24.50
C TYR A 96 12.57 9.23 -25.60
N GLU A 97 11.66 8.84 -26.47
CA GLU A 97 11.29 9.58 -27.67
C GLU A 97 9.81 9.95 -27.67
N THR A 98 9.52 11.22 -27.99
CA THR A 98 8.16 11.70 -28.23
C THR A 98 7.72 11.40 -29.66
N ILE A 99 6.58 10.75 -29.83
CA ILE A 99 6.02 10.39 -31.14
C ILE A 99 4.94 11.38 -31.53
N ILE A 100 5.30 12.41 -32.28
CA ILE A 100 4.38 13.50 -32.74
C ILE A 100 4.18 13.54 -34.24
N ASN A 101 4.77 12.63 -35.00
CA ASN A 101 4.62 12.60 -36.44
C ASN A 101 4.46 11.18 -36.98
N LYS A 102 3.89 11.08 -38.17
CA LYS A 102 3.57 9.80 -38.79
C LYS A 102 4.81 8.92 -39.05
N LYS A 103 5.95 9.50 -39.39
CA LYS A 103 7.16 8.72 -39.66
C LYS A 103 7.66 7.99 -38.43
N SER A 104 7.79 8.68 -37.29
CA SER A 104 8.20 8.08 -36.03
C SER A 104 7.16 7.06 -35.52
N LEU A 105 5.86 7.32 -35.76
CA LEU A 105 4.79 6.36 -35.48
C LEU A 105 4.92 5.07 -36.30
N ASP A 106 5.14 5.20 -37.62
CA ASP A 106 5.31 4.03 -38.52
C ASP A 106 6.56 3.21 -38.13
N ASP A 107 7.64 3.87 -37.69
CA ASP A 107 8.85 3.18 -37.19
C ASP A 107 8.60 2.48 -35.86
N LEU A 108 7.83 3.07 -34.92
CA LEU A 108 7.40 2.41 -33.69
C LEU A 108 6.52 1.18 -34.00
N ILE A 109 5.59 1.29 -34.94
CA ILE A 109 4.75 0.15 -35.38
C ILE A 109 5.62 -1.02 -35.88
N LYS A 110 6.66 -0.75 -36.66
CA LYS A 110 7.60 -1.80 -37.12
C LYS A 110 8.31 -2.45 -35.95
N LYS A 111 8.75 -1.67 -34.95
CA LYS A 111 9.40 -2.16 -33.75
C LYS A 111 8.45 -3.07 -32.94
N ILE A 112 7.18 -2.66 -32.73
CA ILE A 112 6.16 -3.48 -32.04
C ILE A 112 5.95 -4.81 -32.77
N ASN A 113 5.80 -4.78 -34.11
CA ASN A 113 5.61 -5.98 -34.88
C ASN A 113 6.81 -6.96 -34.79
N ALA A 114 8.02 -6.44 -34.70
CA ALA A 114 9.26 -7.20 -34.63
C ALA A 114 9.60 -7.69 -33.20
N SER A 115 9.07 -7.06 -32.17
CA SER A 115 9.39 -7.40 -30.78
C SER A 115 8.80 -8.76 -30.37
N SER A 116 9.41 -9.42 -29.41
CA SER A 116 8.89 -10.63 -28.73
C SER A 116 7.92 -10.29 -27.60
N ALA A 117 8.08 -9.13 -27.00
CA ALA A 117 7.22 -8.53 -25.98
C ALA A 117 7.31 -7.00 -26.12
N PHE A 118 6.28 -6.29 -25.71
CA PHE A 118 6.30 -4.83 -25.57
C PHE A 118 5.43 -4.44 -24.39
N ALA A 119 5.88 -3.45 -23.63
CA ALA A 119 5.08 -2.85 -22.57
C ALA A 119 4.23 -1.69 -23.12
N ILE A 120 3.05 -1.51 -22.55
CA ILE A 120 2.16 -0.38 -22.79
C ILE A 120 1.69 0.17 -21.45
N ASP A 121 1.54 1.50 -21.39
CA ASP A 121 0.94 2.20 -20.28
C ASP A 121 0.12 3.38 -20.80
N THR A 122 -0.88 3.87 -20.04
CA THR A 122 -1.79 4.93 -20.45
C THR A 122 -1.81 6.09 -19.47
N GLU A 123 -1.65 7.31 -20.00
CA GLU A 123 -1.81 8.53 -19.22
C GLU A 123 -3.20 9.12 -19.41
N THR A 124 -3.84 9.50 -18.31
CA THR A 124 -5.24 9.94 -18.30
C THR A 124 -5.48 11.13 -17.37
N ASP A 125 -6.67 11.73 -17.49
CA ASP A 125 -7.11 12.82 -16.61
C ASP A 125 -7.92 12.36 -15.37
N SER A 126 -8.22 11.06 -15.25
CA SER A 126 -9.05 10.52 -14.18
C SER A 126 -8.66 9.09 -13.82
N LEU A 127 -8.78 8.74 -12.53
CA LEU A 127 -8.65 7.35 -12.06
C LEU A 127 -9.89 6.50 -12.35
N ASP A 128 -11.04 7.10 -12.64
CA ASP A 128 -12.24 6.39 -13.05
C ASP A 128 -12.16 6.05 -14.54
N THR A 129 -11.87 4.79 -14.84
CA THR A 129 -11.70 4.29 -16.21
C THR A 129 -12.92 4.51 -17.11
N LYS A 130 -14.13 4.70 -16.55
CA LYS A 130 -15.37 4.92 -17.32
C LYS A 130 -15.46 6.31 -17.93
N ILE A 131 -14.81 7.30 -17.31
CA ILE A 131 -14.84 8.70 -17.72
C ILE A 131 -13.45 9.24 -18.11
N ALA A 132 -12.41 8.47 -17.84
CA ALA A 132 -11.04 8.85 -18.11
C ALA A 132 -10.81 9.16 -19.58
N LYS A 133 -10.26 10.35 -19.85
CA LYS A 133 -9.80 10.73 -21.18
C LYS A 133 -8.35 10.32 -21.34
N LEU A 134 -8.04 9.74 -22.45
CA LEU A 134 -6.69 9.33 -22.81
C LEU A 134 -5.86 10.57 -23.20
N ILE A 135 -4.84 10.87 -22.41
CA ILE A 135 -3.93 12.00 -22.64
C ILE A 135 -2.73 11.58 -23.48
N GLY A 136 -2.27 10.34 -23.28
CA GLY A 136 -1.20 9.77 -24.07
C GLY A 136 -1.05 8.27 -23.84
N ILE A 137 -0.23 7.64 -24.68
CA ILE A 137 0.12 6.22 -24.57
C ILE A 137 1.64 6.11 -24.59
N SER A 138 2.20 5.37 -23.68
CA SER A 138 3.62 5.02 -23.70
C SER A 138 3.83 3.56 -24.11
N VAL A 139 4.93 3.30 -24.77
CA VAL A 139 5.33 1.97 -25.26
C VAL A 139 6.82 1.77 -25.05
N SER A 140 7.20 0.59 -24.58
CA SER A 140 8.59 0.11 -24.62
C SER A 140 8.67 -1.25 -25.32
N VAL A 141 9.56 -1.38 -26.27
CA VAL A 141 9.78 -2.62 -27.05
C VAL A 141 11.11 -3.29 -26.73
N LYS A 142 11.94 -2.58 -26.00
CA LYS A 142 13.25 -3.02 -25.52
C LYS A 142 13.63 -2.19 -24.32
N THR A 143 14.25 -2.79 -23.32
CA THR A 143 14.78 -2.08 -22.15
C THR A 143 15.73 -0.96 -22.58
N GLU A 144 15.67 0.18 -21.86
CA GLU A 144 16.39 1.43 -22.14
C GLU A 144 15.85 2.20 -23.35
N GLU A 145 14.73 1.77 -23.94
CA GLU A 145 14.01 2.49 -24.99
C GLU A 145 12.54 2.65 -24.59
N GLY A 146 12.06 3.88 -24.68
CA GLY A 146 10.65 4.19 -24.41
C GLY A 146 10.11 5.24 -25.37
N TYR A 147 8.83 5.15 -25.68
CA TYR A 147 8.14 6.00 -26.65
C TYR A 147 6.88 6.53 -26.03
N TYR A 148 6.67 7.83 -26.11
CA TYR A 148 5.43 8.45 -25.67
C TYR A 148 4.68 9.05 -26.86
N ILE A 149 3.41 8.72 -27.01
CA ILE A 149 2.49 9.24 -28.02
C ILE A 149 1.54 10.20 -27.31
N PRO A 150 1.79 11.52 -27.29
CA PRO A 150 0.84 12.50 -26.78
C PRO A 150 -0.40 12.56 -27.65
N ILE A 151 -1.59 12.70 -27.04
CA ILE A 151 -2.88 12.66 -27.74
C ILE A 151 -3.74 13.88 -27.39
N ALA A 152 -3.77 14.27 -26.10
CA ALA A 152 -4.69 15.29 -25.60
C ALA A 152 -4.05 16.22 -24.56
N HIS A 153 -2.79 16.60 -24.74
CA HIS A 153 -2.19 17.69 -23.99
C HIS A 153 -2.77 19.03 -24.44
N ASP A 154 -3.12 19.89 -23.49
CA ASP A 154 -3.86 21.13 -23.74
C ASP A 154 -3.29 22.35 -22.98
N TYR A 155 -1.96 22.36 -22.73
CA TYR A 155 -1.27 23.53 -22.20
C TYR A 155 -0.94 24.55 -23.30
N ASP A 156 -0.68 25.81 -22.90
CA ASP A 156 -0.30 26.88 -23.82
C ASP A 156 0.99 26.51 -24.58
N GLU A 157 0.99 26.71 -25.90
CA GLU A 157 2.10 26.37 -26.79
C GLU A 157 2.40 24.84 -26.91
N SER A 158 1.44 23.97 -26.58
CA SER A 158 1.60 22.54 -26.85
C SER A 158 1.76 22.29 -28.36
N PRO A 159 2.71 21.44 -28.79
CA PRO A 159 2.87 21.10 -30.21
C PRO A 159 1.65 20.36 -30.75
N ASP A 160 1.51 20.32 -32.06
CA ASP A 160 0.51 19.50 -32.74
C ASP A 160 0.71 18.03 -32.36
N GLN A 161 -0.37 17.34 -32.03
CA GLN A 161 -0.40 15.96 -31.61
C GLN A 161 -1.13 15.09 -32.59
N LEU A 162 -0.82 13.79 -32.60
CA LEU A 162 -1.44 12.85 -33.52
C LEU A 162 -2.92 12.60 -33.16
N ASP A 163 -3.80 12.67 -34.15
CA ASP A 163 -5.23 12.40 -33.96
C ASP A 163 -5.48 10.90 -33.77
N LEU A 164 -6.10 10.56 -32.61
CA LEU A 164 -6.39 9.17 -32.20
C LEU A 164 -7.22 8.41 -33.25
N ASN A 165 -8.17 9.08 -33.89
CA ASN A 165 -9.12 8.45 -34.80
C ASN A 165 -8.65 8.39 -36.25
N LYS A 166 -7.77 9.31 -36.65
CA LYS A 166 -7.29 9.41 -38.02
C LYS A 166 -5.91 8.81 -38.23
N GLU A 167 -4.97 9.16 -37.35
CA GLU A 167 -3.55 8.87 -37.57
C GLU A 167 -3.10 7.63 -36.78
N LEU A 168 -3.70 7.34 -35.62
CA LEU A 168 -3.35 6.19 -34.79
C LEU A 168 -4.03 4.88 -35.20
N GLN A 169 -4.78 4.82 -36.27
CA GLN A 169 -5.44 3.57 -36.73
C GLN A 169 -4.43 2.43 -36.99
N GLY A 170 -3.28 2.76 -37.61
CA GLY A 170 -2.21 1.80 -37.87
C GLY A 170 -1.58 1.27 -36.57
N PHE A 171 -1.36 2.15 -35.63
CA PHE A 171 -0.87 1.82 -34.29
C PHE A 171 -1.85 0.92 -33.52
N ARG A 172 -3.14 1.31 -33.48
CA ARG A 172 -4.20 0.51 -32.88
C ARG A 172 -4.21 -0.91 -33.43
N LYS A 173 -4.21 -1.03 -34.76
CA LYS A 173 -4.17 -2.34 -35.43
C LYS A 173 -2.92 -3.15 -35.08
N ALA A 174 -1.76 -2.50 -34.96
CA ALA A 174 -0.52 -3.18 -34.55
C ALA A 174 -0.61 -3.73 -33.12
N ILE A 175 -1.15 -2.94 -32.18
CA ILE A 175 -1.38 -3.40 -30.81
C ILE A 175 -2.35 -4.59 -30.77
N GLU A 176 -3.50 -4.49 -31.45
CA GLU A 176 -4.52 -5.54 -31.49
C GLU A 176 -3.99 -6.85 -32.09
N GLN A 177 -3.21 -6.77 -33.17
CA GLN A 177 -2.60 -7.94 -33.81
C GLN A 177 -1.50 -8.60 -32.95
N ASN A 178 -0.81 -7.82 -32.15
CA ASN A 178 0.28 -8.28 -31.30
C ASN A 178 -0.10 -8.34 -29.79
N GLN A 179 -1.39 -8.29 -29.45
CA GLN A 179 -1.84 -8.29 -28.06
C GLN A 179 -1.29 -9.45 -27.22
N HIS A 180 -0.99 -10.60 -27.84
CA HIS A 180 -0.36 -11.75 -27.19
C HIS A 180 1.10 -11.51 -26.75
N LYS A 181 1.68 -10.35 -27.10
CA LYS A 181 3.01 -9.88 -26.68
C LYS A 181 2.92 -8.68 -25.73
N LEU A 182 1.71 -8.20 -25.44
CA LEU A 182 1.46 -7.02 -24.63
C LEU A 182 1.75 -7.30 -23.15
N VAL A 183 2.55 -6.45 -22.55
CA VAL A 183 2.86 -6.42 -21.13
C VAL A 183 2.31 -5.11 -20.55
N GLY A 184 1.79 -5.12 -19.33
CA GLY A 184 1.41 -3.90 -18.62
C GLY A 184 1.64 -4.01 -17.13
N GLN A 185 1.40 -2.92 -16.43
CA GLN A 185 1.44 -2.82 -14.98
C GLN A 185 0.06 -2.40 -14.48
N ASN A 186 -0.71 -3.31 -13.90
CA ASN A 186 -2.12 -3.07 -13.54
C ASN A 186 -3.02 -2.88 -14.76
N LEU A 187 -2.92 -3.79 -15.73
CA LEU A 187 -3.72 -3.79 -16.96
C LEU A 187 -5.23 -3.66 -16.73
N LYS A 188 -5.69 -3.92 -15.52
CA LYS A 188 -7.07 -3.72 -15.11
C LYS A 188 -7.49 -2.24 -15.21
N TYR A 189 -6.55 -1.31 -15.18
CA TYR A 189 -6.78 0.10 -15.47
C TYR A 189 -6.69 0.42 -16.96
N ASP A 190 -5.61 0.02 -17.63
CA ASP A 190 -5.31 0.41 -19.01
C ASP A 190 -6.25 -0.21 -20.04
N LEU A 191 -6.61 -1.47 -19.88
CA LEU A 191 -7.47 -2.16 -20.85
C LEU A 191 -8.85 -1.53 -20.99
N PRO A 192 -9.58 -1.14 -19.91
CA PRO A 192 -10.83 -0.39 -20.03
C PRO A 192 -10.65 1.00 -20.67
N VAL A 193 -9.60 1.72 -20.31
CA VAL A 193 -9.29 3.03 -20.91
C VAL A 193 -9.08 2.89 -22.42
N LEU A 194 -8.20 1.99 -22.83
CA LEU A 194 -7.94 1.71 -24.26
C LEU A 194 -9.21 1.28 -24.98
N LYS A 195 -10.04 0.41 -24.37
CA LYS A 195 -11.32 -0.02 -24.93
C LYS A 195 -12.28 1.15 -25.18
N ASN A 196 -12.40 2.07 -24.22
CA ASN A 196 -13.25 3.26 -24.36
C ASN A 196 -12.76 4.19 -25.47
N HIS A 197 -11.47 4.08 -25.86
CA HIS A 197 -10.86 4.84 -26.94
C HIS A 197 -10.69 4.02 -28.23
N GLY A 198 -11.44 2.92 -28.36
CA GLY A 198 -11.61 2.17 -29.61
C GLY A 198 -10.58 1.07 -29.85
N PHE A 199 -9.75 0.69 -28.87
CA PHE A 199 -8.89 -0.50 -28.97
C PHE A 199 -9.68 -1.76 -28.60
N THR A 200 -9.39 -2.86 -29.29
CA THR A 200 -9.96 -4.18 -28.99
C THR A 200 -8.82 -5.10 -28.54
N ILE A 201 -8.66 -5.22 -27.23
CA ILE A 201 -7.60 -6.03 -26.61
C ILE A 201 -8.28 -7.05 -25.68
N ASP A 202 -8.36 -8.30 -26.15
CA ASP A 202 -8.98 -9.42 -25.41
C ASP A 202 -7.95 -10.32 -24.75
N ASN A 203 -6.66 -10.13 -25.08
CA ASN A 203 -5.56 -10.93 -24.56
C ASN A 203 -4.33 -10.06 -24.27
N PHE A 204 -3.43 -10.59 -23.45
CA PHE A 204 -2.15 -9.96 -23.11
C PHE A 204 -1.13 -11.05 -22.74
N LEU A 205 0.15 -10.72 -22.77
CA LEU A 205 1.23 -11.60 -22.37
C LEU A 205 1.40 -11.64 -20.86
N ALA A 206 1.44 -10.47 -20.22
CA ALA A 206 1.73 -10.38 -18.80
C ALA A 206 1.21 -9.08 -18.16
N ASP A 207 0.88 -9.16 -16.88
CA ASP A 207 0.68 -8.04 -15.97
C ASP A 207 1.71 -8.13 -14.84
N THR A 208 2.62 -7.16 -14.78
CA THR A 208 3.75 -7.17 -13.84
C THR A 208 3.34 -6.97 -12.39
N MET A 209 2.21 -6.30 -12.11
CA MET A 209 1.63 -6.22 -10.77
C MET A 209 1.22 -7.61 -10.29
N ILE A 210 0.51 -8.38 -11.11
CA ILE A 210 0.08 -9.74 -10.77
C ILE A 210 1.28 -10.69 -10.70
N MET A 211 2.24 -10.57 -11.63
CA MET A 211 3.48 -11.35 -11.55
C MET A 211 4.21 -11.14 -10.23
N SER A 212 4.30 -9.89 -9.78
CA SER A 212 4.95 -9.57 -8.50
C SER A 212 4.19 -10.14 -7.31
N TYR A 213 2.85 -10.13 -7.35
CA TYR A 213 2.00 -10.73 -6.32
C TYR A 213 2.19 -12.25 -6.24
N VAL A 214 2.19 -12.94 -7.38
CA VAL A 214 2.45 -14.38 -7.45
C VAL A 214 3.86 -14.72 -6.98
N PHE A 215 4.85 -13.91 -7.35
CA PHE A 215 6.24 -14.12 -6.97
C PHE A 215 6.47 -13.91 -5.46
N ASN A 216 5.91 -12.85 -4.87
CA ASN A 216 6.03 -12.55 -3.44
C ASN A 216 4.84 -11.70 -2.95
N SER A 217 3.78 -12.34 -2.47
CA SER A 217 2.53 -11.68 -2.05
C SER A 217 2.66 -10.78 -0.82
N VAL A 218 3.67 -10.98 0.01
CA VAL A 218 3.89 -10.23 1.28
C VAL A 218 5.07 -9.28 1.23
N GLY A 219 5.91 -9.34 0.20
CA GLY A 219 7.22 -8.66 0.17
C GLY A 219 7.16 -7.15 -0.04
N SER A 220 6.09 -6.62 -0.66
CA SER A 220 5.97 -5.18 -0.92
C SER A 220 4.55 -4.78 -1.34
N ARG A 221 4.31 -3.46 -1.45
CA ARG A 221 3.21 -2.93 -2.25
C ARG A 221 3.55 -3.15 -3.73
N HIS A 222 2.61 -3.70 -4.51
CA HIS A 222 2.83 -4.10 -5.91
C HIS A 222 2.71 -2.95 -6.93
N GLY A 223 2.83 -1.69 -6.50
CA GLY A 223 2.89 -0.53 -7.38
C GLY A 223 4.26 -0.39 -8.06
N LEU A 224 4.29 0.18 -9.27
CA LEU A 224 5.45 0.29 -10.14
C LEU A 224 6.70 0.82 -9.42
N ASP A 225 6.58 1.95 -8.72
CA ASP A 225 7.66 2.56 -7.95
C ASP A 225 8.33 1.62 -6.94
N ASN A 226 7.47 0.88 -6.19
CA ASN A 226 7.97 -0.05 -5.18
C ASN A 226 8.65 -1.25 -5.82
N LEU A 227 8.11 -1.74 -6.95
CA LEU A 227 8.69 -2.84 -7.69
C LEU A 227 10.01 -2.44 -8.34
N ALA A 228 10.08 -1.26 -8.96
CA ALA A 228 11.31 -0.71 -9.50
C ALA A 228 12.41 -0.60 -8.45
N LYS A 229 12.09 -0.04 -7.28
CA LYS A 229 13.02 0.10 -6.17
C LYS A 229 13.49 -1.25 -5.63
N ASN A 230 12.57 -2.20 -5.41
CA ASN A 230 12.86 -3.45 -4.71
C ASN A 230 13.54 -4.50 -5.61
N TYR A 231 13.23 -4.51 -6.91
CA TYR A 231 13.69 -5.56 -7.82
C TYR A 231 14.67 -5.07 -8.89
N LEU A 232 14.68 -3.77 -9.19
CA LEU A 232 15.58 -3.18 -10.20
C LEU A 232 16.61 -2.22 -9.59
N ASP A 233 16.51 -1.92 -8.28
CA ASP A 233 17.32 -0.90 -7.59
C ASP A 233 17.25 0.47 -8.29
N TYR A 234 16.02 0.84 -8.69
CA TYR A 234 15.76 2.03 -9.50
C TYR A 234 14.69 2.91 -8.84
N GLU A 235 14.93 4.22 -8.78
CA GLU A 235 13.95 5.21 -8.36
C GLU A 235 13.34 5.89 -9.59
N THR A 236 12.04 5.67 -9.79
CA THR A 236 11.23 6.24 -10.86
C THR A 236 10.94 7.72 -10.61
N ILE A 237 10.67 8.46 -11.67
CA ILE A 237 10.10 9.81 -11.61
C ILE A 237 8.72 9.71 -10.95
N LYS A 238 8.44 10.59 -9.96
CA LYS A 238 7.15 10.55 -9.28
C LYS A 238 6.11 11.39 -10.01
N TYR A 239 4.88 10.90 -10.05
CA TYR A 239 3.75 11.63 -10.64
C TYR A 239 3.63 13.06 -10.07
N ASP A 240 3.81 13.23 -8.75
CA ASP A 240 3.73 14.54 -8.09
C ASP A 240 4.92 15.47 -8.43
N GLU A 241 6.04 14.96 -8.94
CA GLU A 241 7.16 15.78 -9.41
C GLU A 241 6.81 16.54 -10.70
N ILE A 242 6.01 15.91 -11.57
CA ILE A 242 5.61 16.49 -12.85
C ILE A 242 4.26 17.22 -12.79
N THR A 243 3.36 16.82 -11.91
CA THR A 243 2.01 17.45 -11.77
C THR A 243 1.91 18.43 -10.61
N GLY A 244 2.88 18.45 -9.69
CA GLY A 244 2.82 19.23 -8.46
C GLY A 244 1.91 18.62 -7.39
N THR A 245 1.86 19.28 -6.22
CA THR A 245 1.10 18.81 -5.05
C THR A 245 0.14 19.84 -4.51
N GLY A 246 -0.89 19.39 -3.79
CA GLY A 246 -1.84 20.27 -3.09
C GLY A 246 -2.56 21.23 -4.01
N LYS A 247 -2.53 22.53 -3.67
CA LYS A 247 -3.22 23.59 -4.45
C LYS A 247 -2.57 23.89 -5.81
N ASN A 248 -1.33 23.48 -6.01
CA ASN A 248 -0.58 23.69 -7.24
C ASN A 248 -0.62 22.48 -8.17
N LYS A 249 -1.39 21.43 -7.83
CA LYS A 249 -1.51 20.24 -8.65
C LYS A 249 -2.27 20.55 -9.92
N ILE A 250 -1.66 20.22 -11.07
CA ILE A 250 -2.24 20.35 -12.40
C ILE A 250 -2.70 18.99 -12.93
N SER A 251 -3.62 18.99 -13.89
CA SER A 251 -3.97 17.78 -14.65
C SER A 251 -2.78 17.33 -15.50
N PHE A 252 -2.66 16.03 -15.76
CA PHE A 252 -1.62 15.50 -16.63
C PHE A 252 -1.67 16.12 -18.05
N SER A 253 -2.86 16.47 -18.53
CA SER A 253 -3.02 17.19 -19.81
C SER A 253 -2.32 18.56 -19.87
N LYS A 254 -2.02 19.15 -18.70
CA LYS A 254 -1.30 20.42 -18.59
C LYS A 254 0.21 20.27 -18.38
N VAL A 255 0.70 19.04 -18.26
CA VAL A 255 2.15 18.76 -18.15
C VAL A 255 2.80 18.97 -19.51
N ASN A 256 3.97 19.62 -19.51
CA ASN A 256 4.77 19.76 -20.74
C ASN A 256 5.11 18.38 -21.32
N ILE A 257 4.99 18.24 -22.65
CA ILE A 257 5.17 16.95 -23.35
C ILE A 257 6.56 16.35 -23.12
N ASP A 258 7.63 17.15 -23.03
CA ASP A 258 8.97 16.62 -22.78
C ASP A 258 9.08 15.99 -21.38
N LEU A 259 8.45 16.61 -20.38
CA LEU A 259 8.38 16.05 -19.02
C LEU A 259 7.48 14.81 -18.99
N ALA A 260 6.33 14.88 -19.66
CA ALA A 260 5.40 13.76 -19.78
C ALA A 260 6.04 12.58 -20.53
N THR A 261 6.85 12.85 -21.57
CA THR A 261 7.59 11.82 -22.31
C THR A 261 8.56 11.08 -21.37
N ASN A 262 9.36 11.82 -20.61
CA ASN A 262 10.32 11.18 -19.70
C ASN A 262 9.63 10.32 -18.66
N TYR A 263 8.53 10.79 -18.08
CA TYR A 263 7.76 10.07 -17.09
C TYR A 263 7.07 8.82 -17.69
N ALA A 264 6.23 9.00 -18.69
CA ALA A 264 5.43 7.93 -19.25
C ALA A 264 6.26 6.86 -19.97
N ALA A 265 7.30 7.27 -20.72
CA ALA A 265 8.20 6.34 -21.38
C ALA A 265 9.05 5.54 -20.39
N GLU A 266 9.42 6.16 -19.25
CA GLU A 266 10.06 5.46 -18.12
C GLU A 266 9.15 4.38 -17.55
N ASP A 267 7.84 4.67 -17.31
CA ASP A 267 6.90 3.72 -16.74
C ASP A 267 6.75 2.48 -17.65
N ALA A 268 6.68 2.68 -18.97
CA ALA A 268 6.66 1.58 -19.93
C ALA A 268 8.00 0.79 -19.95
N ASP A 269 9.15 1.45 -19.90
CA ASP A 269 10.47 0.80 -19.86
C ASP A 269 10.64 -0.01 -18.57
N VAL A 270 10.32 0.58 -17.43
CA VAL A 270 10.37 -0.10 -16.12
C VAL A 270 9.42 -1.30 -16.09
N THR A 271 8.22 -1.18 -16.66
CA THR A 271 7.27 -2.29 -16.80
C THR A 271 7.87 -3.45 -17.61
N LEU A 272 8.53 -3.15 -18.73
CA LEU A 272 9.18 -4.19 -19.54
C LEU A 272 10.34 -4.86 -18.80
N ARG A 273 11.17 -4.08 -18.07
CA ARG A 273 12.26 -4.61 -17.22
C ARG A 273 11.74 -5.50 -16.09
N LEU A 274 10.63 -5.13 -15.45
CA LEU A 274 9.99 -5.96 -14.43
C LEU A 274 9.47 -7.28 -15.03
N TYR A 275 8.91 -7.24 -16.22
CA TYR A 275 8.53 -8.47 -16.93
C TYR A 275 9.74 -9.37 -17.21
N GLU A 276 10.85 -8.81 -17.70
CA GLU A 276 12.10 -9.56 -17.93
C GLU A 276 12.70 -10.11 -16.64
N PHE A 277 12.53 -9.42 -15.51
CA PHE A 277 12.98 -9.88 -14.20
C PHE A 277 12.14 -11.03 -13.66
N PHE A 278 10.80 -10.89 -13.69
CA PHE A 278 9.89 -11.90 -13.10
C PHE A 278 9.69 -13.12 -13.97
N SER A 279 9.62 -12.94 -15.29
CA SER A 279 9.26 -14.01 -16.24
C SER A 279 10.13 -15.27 -16.11
N PRO A 280 11.49 -15.21 -16.11
CA PRO A 280 12.31 -16.40 -15.97
C PRO A 280 12.16 -17.05 -14.58
N LYS A 281 11.97 -16.25 -13.52
CA LYS A 281 11.85 -16.73 -12.14
C LYS A 281 10.53 -17.49 -11.94
N ILE A 282 9.42 -16.96 -12.44
CA ILE A 282 8.10 -17.62 -12.36
C ILE A 282 8.10 -18.90 -13.22
N ARG A 283 8.63 -18.85 -14.44
CA ARG A 283 8.70 -20.02 -15.33
C ARG A 283 9.59 -21.14 -14.81
N SER A 284 10.60 -20.82 -13.99
CA SER A 284 11.45 -21.84 -13.36
C SER A 284 10.71 -22.66 -12.30
N GLU A 285 9.58 -22.16 -11.78
CA GLU A 285 8.76 -22.83 -10.78
C GLU A 285 7.35 -23.11 -11.32
N LYS A 286 7.11 -24.36 -11.73
CA LYS A 286 5.85 -24.79 -12.37
C LYS A 286 4.59 -24.45 -11.58
N LYS A 287 4.66 -24.41 -10.24
CA LYS A 287 3.52 -24.06 -9.40
C LYS A 287 3.17 -22.58 -9.53
N LEU A 288 4.17 -21.71 -9.57
CA LEU A 288 3.95 -20.27 -9.77
C LEU A 288 3.47 -19.97 -11.18
N GLU A 289 4.05 -20.63 -12.18
CA GLU A 289 3.63 -20.50 -13.58
C GLU A 289 2.16 -20.93 -13.76
N SER A 290 1.76 -22.08 -13.19
CA SER A 290 0.36 -22.54 -13.23
C SER A 290 -0.57 -21.61 -12.45
N LEU A 291 -0.17 -21.15 -11.26
CA LEU A 291 -0.96 -20.18 -10.48
C LEU A 291 -1.22 -18.90 -11.30
N LEU A 292 -0.19 -18.36 -11.94
CA LEU A 292 -0.29 -17.15 -12.74
C LEU A 292 -1.22 -17.33 -13.95
N ASN A 293 -0.98 -18.39 -14.74
CA ASN A 293 -1.64 -18.58 -16.03
C ASN A 293 -3.04 -19.22 -15.90
N ASP A 294 -3.23 -20.14 -14.96
CA ASP A 294 -4.46 -20.92 -14.85
C ASP A 294 -5.46 -20.32 -13.84
N LEU A 295 -5.00 -19.41 -12.96
CA LEU A 295 -5.87 -18.77 -11.96
C LEU A 295 -5.84 -17.25 -12.06
N GLU A 296 -4.70 -16.58 -11.87
CA GLU A 296 -4.64 -15.14 -11.67
C GLU A 296 -5.02 -14.35 -12.94
N TYR A 297 -4.48 -14.70 -14.10
CA TYR A 297 -4.84 -14.05 -15.36
C TYR A 297 -6.31 -14.30 -15.78
N PRO A 298 -6.88 -15.52 -15.66
CA PRO A 298 -8.31 -15.72 -15.81
C PRO A 298 -9.16 -14.90 -14.86
N VAL A 299 -8.78 -14.81 -13.57
CA VAL A 299 -9.49 -13.98 -12.57
C VAL A 299 -9.45 -12.49 -12.97
N LEU A 300 -8.31 -11.98 -13.41
CA LEU A 300 -8.20 -10.61 -13.91
C LEU A 300 -9.22 -10.34 -15.03
N LYS A 301 -9.34 -11.24 -16.00
CA LYS A 301 -10.31 -11.11 -17.10
C LYS A 301 -11.76 -11.10 -16.61
N VAL A 302 -12.09 -11.93 -15.62
CA VAL A 302 -13.42 -11.95 -15.00
C VAL A 302 -13.70 -10.64 -14.28
N LEU A 303 -12.76 -10.16 -13.48
CA LEU A 303 -12.87 -8.89 -12.76
C LEU A 303 -13.04 -7.70 -13.71
N LEU A 304 -12.30 -7.65 -14.81
CA LEU A 304 -12.48 -6.66 -15.87
C LEU A 304 -13.91 -6.66 -16.42
N GLY A 305 -14.47 -7.84 -16.68
CA GLY A 305 -15.86 -7.99 -17.12
C GLY A 305 -16.88 -7.49 -16.07
N MET A 306 -16.67 -7.84 -14.81
CA MET A 306 -17.53 -7.41 -13.72
C MET A 306 -17.49 -5.89 -13.50
N GLU A 307 -16.31 -5.29 -13.49
CA GLU A 307 -16.12 -3.84 -13.29
C GLU A 307 -16.68 -3.03 -14.46
N ASN A 308 -16.51 -3.52 -15.69
CA ASN A 308 -17.10 -2.89 -16.88
C ASN A 308 -18.66 -2.90 -16.82
N ASN A 309 -19.25 -4.01 -16.41
CA ASN A 309 -20.71 -4.12 -16.27
C ASN A 309 -21.22 -3.26 -15.11
N GLY A 310 -20.43 -3.13 -14.05
CA GLY A 310 -20.82 -2.45 -12.83
C GLY A 310 -21.90 -3.18 -12.05
N VAL A 311 -22.34 -2.58 -10.96
CA VAL A 311 -23.39 -3.09 -10.07
C VAL A 311 -24.54 -2.10 -10.01
N LYS A 312 -25.76 -2.59 -10.25
CA LYS A 312 -26.95 -1.76 -10.12
C LYS A 312 -27.29 -1.55 -8.65
N ILE A 313 -27.33 -0.31 -8.23
CA ILE A 313 -27.71 0.09 -6.87
C ILE A 313 -29.13 0.63 -6.89
N ASP A 314 -29.99 0.18 -5.94
CA ASP A 314 -31.28 0.81 -5.68
C ASP A 314 -31.09 2.07 -4.81
N GLN A 315 -30.86 3.18 -5.49
CA GLN A 315 -30.66 4.47 -4.84
C GLN A 315 -31.85 4.89 -3.97
N LYS A 316 -33.08 4.55 -4.37
CA LYS A 316 -34.28 4.92 -3.60
C LYS A 316 -34.33 4.17 -2.27
N MET A 317 -34.01 2.87 -2.30
CA MET A 317 -33.93 2.05 -1.10
C MET A 317 -32.82 2.55 -0.15
N LEU A 318 -31.62 2.86 -0.68
CA LEU A 318 -30.52 3.38 0.12
C LEU A 318 -30.85 4.72 0.78
N VAL A 319 -31.49 5.64 0.04
CA VAL A 319 -31.94 6.93 0.60
C VAL A 319 -33.00 6.75 1.68
N ALA A 320 -33.93 5.83 1.47
CA ALA A 320 -34.99 5.51 2.47
C ALA A 320 -34.35 4.92 3.74
N TYR A 321 -33.41 3.98 3.57
CA TYR A 321 -32.68 3.35 4.67
C TYR A 321 -31.78 4.35 5.43
N SER A 322 -31.06 5.20 4.70
CA SER A 322 -30.28 6.28 5.31
C SER A 322 -31.14 7.22 6.19
N LYS A 323 -32.36 7.56 5.73
CA LYS A 323 -33.29 8.38 6.52
C LYS A 323 -33.81 7.63 7.77
N GLU A 324 -34.04 6.33 7.66
CA GLU A 324 -34.40 5.49 8.78
C GLU A 324 -33.29 5.42 9.83
N LEU A 325 -32.05 5.14 9.39
CA LEU A 325 -30.88 5.13 10.26
C LEU A 325 -30.66 6.48 10.95
N SER A 326 -30.77 7.60 10.21
CA SER A 326 -30.65 8.95 10.80
C SER A 326 -31.67 9.19 11.91
N LYS A 327 -32.93 8.77 11.71
CA LYS A 327 -34.00 8.90 12.75
C LYS A 327 -33.71 7.99 13.95
N ARG A 328 -33.20 6.79 13.71
CA ARG A 328 -32.82 5.86 14.80
C ARG A 328 -31.64 6.43 15.59
N LEU A 329 -30.60 6.95 14.91
CA LEU A 329 -29.46 7.61 15.52
C LEU A 329 -29.88 8.82 16.37
N GLU A 330 -30.73 9.71 15.84
CA GLU A 330 -31.25 10.87 16.59
C GLU A 330 -31.96 10.44 17.89
N LYS A 331 -32.75 9.37 17.85
CA LYS A 331 -33.37 8.81 19.05
C LYS A 331 -32.38 8.30 20.07
N LEU A 332 -31.32 7.61 19.60
CA LEU A 332 -30.26 7.07 20.46
C LEU A 332 -29.45 8.21 21.11
N VAL A 333 -29.08 9.22 20.33
CA VAL A 333 -28.37 10.42 20.81
C VAL A 333 -29.20 11.15 21.87
N ASN A 334 -30.49 11.43 21.59
CA ASN A 334 -31.37 12.08 22.55
C ASN A 334 -31.56 11.27 23.85
N LYS A 335 -31.57 9.93 23.73
CA LYS A 335 -31.64 9.06 24.90
C LYS A 335 -30.35 9.09 25.70
N ALA A 336 -29.17 9.09 25.03
CA ALA A 336 -27.87 9.24 25.68
C ALA A 336 -27.79 10.59 26.44
N PHE A 337 -28.24 11.69 25.86
CA PHE A 337 -28.29 12.99 26.50
C PHE A 337 -29.27 13.02 27.71
N SER A 338 -30.41 12.38 27.57
CA SER A 338 -31.36 12.23 28.69
C SER A 338 -30.76 11.45 29.86
N LEU A 339 -30.00 10.40 29.60
CA LEU A 339 -29.36 9.57 30.62
C LEU A 339 -28.14 10.27 31.25
N SER A 340 -27.37 11.02 30.47
CA SER A 340 -26.23 11.80 30.98
C SER A 340 -26.64 13.10 31.69
N GLY A 341 -27.87 13.59 31.42
CA GLY A 341 -28.39 14.86 31.94
C GLY A 341 -27.79 16.09 31.28
N GLU A 342 -27.06 15.96 30.17
CA GLU A 342 -26.51 17.07 29.37
C GLU A 342 -26.17 16.62 27.95
N GLU A 343 -26.09 17.56 27.04
CA GLU A 343 -25.62 17.35 25.67
C GLU A 343 -24.11 17.37 25.62
N PHE A 344 -23.50 16.41 24.91
CA PHE A 344 -22.07 16.34 24.69
C PHE A 344 -21.76 15.65 23.36
N ASN A 345 -20.51 15.77 22.89
CA ASN A 345 -20.08 15.10 21.67
C ASN A 345 -19.78 13.61 21.97
N LEU A 346 -20.66 12.71 21.53
CA LEU A 346 -20.53 11.24 21.67
C LEU A 346 -19.28 10.69 20.94
N ASP A 347 -18.82 11.36 19.86
CA ASP A 347 -17.62 10.98 19.12
C ASP A 347 -16.31 11.49 19.79
N SER A 348 -16.44 12.22 20.90
CA SER A 348 -15.28 12.71 21.65
C SER A 348 -14.94 11.77 22.81
N PRO A 349 -13.88 10.94 22.72
CA PRO A 349 -13.46 10.05 23.80
C PRO A 349 -13.23 10.80 25.14
N LYS A 350 -12.79 12.07 25.06
CA LYS A 350 -12.54 12.91 26.24
C LYS A 350 -13.84 13.31 26.94
N GLN A 351 -14.86 13.73 26.17
CA GLN A 351 -16.15 14.10 26.75
C GLN A 351 -16.90 12.86 27.23
N LEU A 352 -16.83 11.76 26.48
CA LEU A 352 -17.42 10.48 26.88
C LEU A 352 -16.81 9.98 28.19
N LEU A 353 -15.47 10.07 28.37
CA LEU A 353 -14.78 9.72 29.60
C LEU A 353 -15.30 10.55 30.79
N GLU A 354 -15.43 11.88 30.60
CA GLU A 354 -15.93 12.80 31.62
C GLU A 354 -17.34 12.40 32.09
N ILE A 355 -18.22 12.14 31.15
CA ILE A 355 -19.59 11.73 31.46
C ILE A 355 -19.64 10.37 32.16
N LEU A 356 -18.99 9.36 31.62
CA LEU A 356 -19.13 7.99 32.11
C LEU A 356 -18.46 7.80 33.48
N PHE A 357 -17.22 8.27 33.64
CA PHE A 357 -16.40 7.93 34.79
C PHE A 357 -16.39 9.02 35.87
N ASN A 358 -16.50 10.30 35.50
CA ASN A 358 -16.50 11.38 36.48
C ASN A 358 -17.91 11.80 36.92
N LYS A 359 -18.86 11.85 35.98
CA LYS A 359 -20.24 12.28 36.30
C LYS A 359 -21.14 11.13 36.72
N LEU A 360 -21.20 10.04 35.93
CA LEU A 360 -22.00 8.88 36.24
C LEU A 360 -21.31 7.88 37.18
N ASN A 361 -20.03 8.12 37.54
CA ASN A 361 -19.21 7.30 38.45
C ASN A 361 -19.19 5.80 38.11
N LEU A 362 -19.17 5.45 36.82
CA LEU A 362 -19.08 4.05 36.40
C LEU A 362 -17.72 3.45 36.75
N PRO A 363 -17.62 2.13 37.02
CA PRO A 363 -16.37 1.49 37.35
C PRO A 363 -15.39 1.49 36.17
N VAL A 364 -14.09 1.76 36.47
CA VAL A 364 -13.02 1.74 35.46
C VAL A 364 -12.55 0.31 35.23
N LEU A 365 -13.05 -0.38 34.22
CA LEU A 365 -12.66 -1.75 33.89
C LEU A 365 -11.26 -1.85 33.24
N LYS A 366 -10.90 -0.85 32.40
CA LYS A 366 -9.63 -0.84 31.66
C LYS A 366 -9.06 0.58 31.63
N LYS A 367 -7.73 0.70 31.65
CA LYS A 367 -7.02 1.97 31.47
C LYS A 367 -6.20 1.98 30.19
N THR A 368 -6.09 3.14 29.58
CA THR A 368 -5.19 3.39 28.45
C THR A 368 -3.72 3.34 28.89
N PRO A 369 -2.75 3.21 27.97
CA PRO A 369 -1.32 3.27 28.31
C PRO A 369 -0.90 4.56 29.05
N LYS A 370 -1.69 5.64 28.91
CA LYS A 370 -1.49 6.92 29.60
C LYS A 370 -2.18 6.98 30.96
N GLY A 371 -2.76 5.87 31.45
CA GLY A 371 -3.38 5.76 32.77
C GLY A 371 -4.82 6.29 32.88
N GLN A 372 -5.42 6.77 31.80
CA GLN A 372 -6.82 7.24 31.80
C GLN A 372 -7.79 6.07 31.61
N PRO A 373 -9.06 6.17 32.08
CA PRO A 373 -10.09 5.20 31.79
C PRO A 373 -10.24 5.01 30.27
N SER A 374 -10.44 3.75 29.86
CA SER A 374 -10.64 3.42 28.44
C SER A 374 -12.12 3.54 28.07
N THR A 375 -12.39 4.19 26.95
CA THR A 375 -13.72 4.28 26.33
C THR A 375 -13.76 3.52 25.00
N ASN A 376 -12.90 2.50 24.82
CA ASN A 376 -12.95 1.66 23.64
C ASN A 376 -14.19 0.75 23.65
N GLU A 377 -14.59 0.31 22.49
CA GLU A 377 -15.79 -0.50 22.25
C GLU A 377 -15.90 -1.71 23.20
N GLU A 378 -14.83 -2.51 23.30
CA GLU A 378 -14.78 -3.68 24.21
C GLU A 378 -15.10 -3.30 25.67
N THR A 379 -14.60 -2.17 26.14
CA THR A 379 -14.84 -1.70 27.51
C THR A 379 -16.27 -1.21 27.68
N LEU A 380 -16.80 -0.49 26.69
CA LEU A 380 -18.19 0.00 26.71
C LEU A 380 -19.19 -1.14 26.63
N GLN A 381 -18.95 -2.17 25.82
CA GLN A 381 -19.79 -3.37 25.76
C GLN A 381 -19.84 -4.12 27.10
N LYS A 382 -18.71 -4.31 27.76
CA LYS A 382 -18.68 -4.95 29.09
C LYS A 382 -19.38 -4.12 30.16
N LEU A 383 -19.26 -2.80 30.10
CA LEU A 383 -20.02 -1.93 31.01
C LEU A 383 -21.53 -1.94 30.69
N ALA A 384 -21.91 -2.14 29.44
CA ALA A 384 -23.30 -2.19 29.02
C ALA A 384 -24.05 -3.44 29.54
N GLU A 385 -23.32 -4.51 29.92
CA GLU A 385 -23.90 -5.68 30.56
C GLU A 385 -24.53 -5.34 31.93
N ASP A 386 -23.91 -4.39 32.67
CA ASP A 386 -24.34 -4.02 34.01
C ASP A 386 -25.05 -2.65 34.11
N TYR A 387 -24.94 -1.83 33.05
CA TYR A 387 -25.41 -0.43 33.04
C TYR A 387 -26.22 -0.12 31.79
N ASP A 388 -27.55 -0.10 31.89
CA ASP A 388 -28.48 0.15 30.77
C ASP A 388 -28.20 1.47 30.02
N CYS A 389 -27.54 2.46 30.66
CA CYS A 389 -27.19 3.72 30.02
C CYS A 389 -26.17 3.57 28.88
N LEU A 390 -25.44 2.45 28.83
CA LEU A 390 -24.39 2.18 27.84
C LEU A 390 -24.84 1.29 26.67
N LEU A 391 -25.95 0.55 26.82
CA LEU A 391 -26.55 -0.24 25.72
C LEU A 391 -26.83 0.58 24.46
N TYR A 392 -26.99 1.90 24.60
CA TYR A 392 -27.33 2.81 23.51
C TYR A 392 -26.13 3.58 22.96
N THR A 393 -24.99 3.64 23.67
CA THR A 393 -23.77 4.28 23.19
C THR A 393 -22.93 3.34 22.33
N SER A 394 -22.98 2.04 22.60
CA SER A 394 -22.32 0.98 21.84
C SER A 394 -22.98 0.79 20.46
N ASP A 395 -24.31 0.66 20.40
CA ASP A 395 -25.08 0.53 19.15
C ASP A 395 -24.94 1.77 18.25
N ALA A 396 -24.87 2.98 18.83
CA ALA A 396 -24.72 4.22 18.06
C ALA A 396 -23.31 4.35 17.44
N ALA A 397 -22.27 3.79 18.06
CA ALA A 397 -20.91 3.80 17.51
C ALA A 397 -20.72 2.81 16.36
N ASP A 398 -21.45 1.67 16.37
CA ASP A 398 -21.42 0.67 15.30
C ASP A 398 -22.23 1.10 14.07
N ASP A 399 -23.35 1.81 14.26
CA ASP A 399 -24.16 2.36 13.17
C ASP A 399 -23.53 3.60 12.48
N LEU A 400 -22.46 4.19 13.05
CA LEU A 400 -21.71 5.34 12.51
C LEU A 400 -20.43 4.97 11.74
N ARG A 401 -20.03 3.70 11.70
CA ARG A 401 -18.92 3.17 10.89
C ARG A 401 -19.42 2.43 9.66
#